data_3e9a25b0d024e9e52b51f57cadc3137f
#
_entry.id   3e9a25b0d024e9e52b51f57cadc3137f
#
_cell.length_a   1.000
_cell.length_b   1.000
_cell.length_c   1.000
_cell.angle_alpha   90.00
_cell.angle_beta   90.00
_cell.angle_gamma   90.00
#
_symmetry.space_group_name_H-M   'P 1'
#
loop_
_entity.id
_entity.type
_entity.pdbx_description
1 polymer ?
#
loop_
_entity_poly.entity_id
_entity_poly.type
_entity_poly.pdbx_seq_one_letter_code
_entity_poly.pdbx_strand_id
1 'polypeptide(L)'
;DVLDTSCGSGGFLLYALDYIRHQATEYYEKGSADHYRYWHDFAEKHLYGIEINDEIARVAKMNMIVHDDGHTNVISYDALESIDKIAAHNPGFQKDKFDLILTNPPFGSTVNGAEKPYLSTFELGNTYDKKGKAKPRKSQSSEVLFVERICEFLKPGTGKAAIVLPDGILTNSSSQYVRDFILERFQLLAVVSLPQCAFAHFGAGVKASVIFVRKRGNDEV
;
A
#
# COMPACT_ATOMS: atom_id res chain seq x y z
N ASP A 1 -13.31 0.39 -1.17
CA ASP A 1 -12.36 -0.06 -0.12
C ASP A 1 -11.02 0.66 -0.30
N VAL A 2 -10.50 1.21 0.80
CA VAL A 2 -9.21 1.91 0.86
C VAL A 2 -8.25 1.10 1.74
N LEU A 3 -6.99 0.99 1.33
CA LEU A 3 -5.95 0.26 2.04
C LEU A 3 -4.68 1.09 2.16
N ASP A 4 -4.05 1.04 3.33
CA ASP A 4 -2.63 1.36 3.50
C ASP A 4 -1.87 0.08 3.89
N THR A 5 -0.93 -0.35 3.05
CA THR A 5 -0.17 -1.60 3.23
C THR A 5 0.97 -1.50 4.24
N SER A 6 1.28 -0.29 4.70
CA SER A 6 2.32 0.01 5.69
C SER A 6 1.93 1.26 6.48
N CYS A 7 0.81 1.15 7.23
CA CYS A 7 0.06 2.33 7.68
C CYS A 7 0.76 3.15 8.78
N GLY A 8 1.83 2.63 9.38
CA GLY A 8 2.49 3.32 10.47
C GLY A 8 1.50 3.68 11.57
N SER A 9 1.47 4.91 12.00
CA SER A 9 0.52 5.44 12.98
C SER A 9 -0.88 5.76 12.42
N GLY A 10 -1.16 5.41 11.15
CA GLY A 10 -2.46 5.58 10.53
C GLY A 10 -2.69 6.92 9.80
N GLY A 11 -1.62 7.64 9.46
CA GLY A 11 -1.74 8.98 8.87
C GLY A 11 -2.60 9.03 7.60
N PHE A 12 -2.34 8.18 6.60
CA PHE A 12 -3.15 8.14 5.37
C PHE A 12 -4.58 7.67 5.63
N LEU A 13 -4.78 6.77 6.59
CA LEU A 13 -6.12 6.31 6.96
C LEU A 13 -6.94 7.46 7.55
N LEU A 14 -6.35 8.26 8.44
CA LEU A 14 -7.01 9.43 9.03
C LEU A 14 -7.37 10.49 7.99
N TYR A 15 -6.47 10.76 7.03
CA TYR A 15 -6.76 11.69 5.94
C TYR A 15 -7.88 11.17 5.02
N ALA A 16 -7.90 9.87 4.73
CA ALA A 16 -8.99 9.26 3.96
C ALA A 16 -10.33 9.38 4.70
N LEU A 17 -10.34 9.14 6.02
CA LEU A 17 -11.52 9.31 6.86
C LEU A 17 -12.02 10.76 6.87
N ASP A 18 -11.11 11.71 7.06
CA ASP A 18 -11.44 13.14 7.08
C ASP A 18 -12.01 13.61 5.73
N TYR A 19 -11.44 13.13 4.63
CA TYR A 19 -11.97 13.37 3.29
C TYR A 19 -13.43 12.90 3.15
N ILE A 20 -13.74 11.69 3.61
CA ILE A 20 -15.10 11.14 3.55
C ILE A 20 -16.06 11.89 4.48
N ARG A 21 -15.58 12.35 5.64
CA ARG A 21 -16.37 13.22 6.54
C ARG A 21 -16.76 14.54 5.86
N HIS A 22 -15.82 15.14 5.14
CA HIS A 22 -16.11 16.35 4.36
C HIS A 22 -17.09 16.05 3.22
N GLN A 23 -16.92 14.97 2.50
CA GLN A 23 -17.86 14.54 1.47
C GLN A 23 -19.26 14.30 2.03
N ALA A 24 -19.38 13.74 3.23
CA ALA A 24 -20.67 13.54 3.87
C ALA A 24 -21.46 14.85 4.04
N THR A 25 -20.77 15.98 4.24
CA THR A 25 -21.41 17.30 4.38
C THR A 25 -22.03 17.83 3.09
N GLU A 26 -21.66 17.27 1.93
CA GLU A 26 -22.27 17.64 0.64
C GLU A 26 -23.64 16.97 0.45
N TYR A 27 -23.90 15.86 1.15
CA TYR A 27 -25.11 15.06 0.99
C TYR A 27 -26.05 15.14 2.19
N TYR A 28 -25.52 15.41 3.39
CA TYR A 28 -26.26 15.38 4.66
C TYR A 28 -25.94 16.60 5.51
N GLU A 29 -26.90 17.03 6.31
CA GLU A 29 -26.69 18.08 7.30
C GLU A 29 -25.66 17.64 8.33
N LYS A 30 -24.63 18.48 8.54
CA LYS A 30 -23.52 18.20 9.47
C LYS A 30 -24.06 17.92 10.88
N GLY A 31 -23.68 16.76 11.43
CA GLY A 31 -24.10 16.32 12.76
C GLY A 31 -25.45 15.57 12.78
N SER A 32 -26.12 15.40 11.65
CA SER A 32 -27.29 14.52 11.56
C SER A 32 -26.90 13.04 11.69
N ALA A 33 -27.87 12.18 12.01
CA ALA A 33 -27.66 10.74 12.10
C ALA A 33 -27.20 10.13 10.76
N ASP A 34 -27.69 10.64 9.64
CA ASP A 34 -27.30 10.14 8.31
C ASP A 34 -25.90 10.62 7.92
N HIS A 35 -25.52 11.86 8.28
CA HIS A 35 -24.15 12.33 8.15
C HIS A 35 -23.17 11.43 8.93
N TYR A 36 -23.46 11.15 10.22
CA TYR A 36 -22.64 10.27 11.04
C TYR A 36 -22.55 8.87 10.44
N ARG A 37 -23.68 8.26 10.07
CA ARG A 37 -23.73 6.90 9.51
C ARG A 37 -22.92 6.78 8.24
N TYR A 38 -22.96 7.77 7.35
CA TYR A 38 -22.26 7.73 6.06
C TYR A 38 -20.76 7.55 6.21
N TRP A 39 -20.09 8.38 6.99
CA TRP A 39 -18.65 8.30 7.14
C TRP A 39 -18.22 7.20 8.14
N HIS A 40 -19.02 6.90 9.16
CA HIS A 40 -18.75 5.84 10.13
C HIS A 40 -18.84 4.46 9.46
N ASP A 41 -19.85 4.20 8.64
CA ASP A 41 -19.95 2.96 7.86
C ASP A 41 -18.75 2.79 6.91
N PHE A 42 -18.25 3.88 6.32
CA PHE A 42 -17.04 3.85 5.52
C PHE A 42 -15.82 3.45 6.37
N ALA A 43 -15.63 4.09 7.51
CA ALA A 43 -14.51 3.80 8.40
C ALA A 43 -14.51 2.33 8.84
N GLU A 44 -15.67 1.84 9.30
CA GLU A 44 -15.83 0.49 9.81
C GLU A 44 -15.68 -0.59 8.72
N LYS A 45 -16.18 -0.36 7.51
CA LYS A 45 -16.33 -1.41 6.48
C LYS A 45 -15.35 -1.30 5.33
N HIS A 46 -14.78 -0.12 5.09
CA HIS A 46 -14.07 0.18 3.84
C HIS A 46 -12.66 0.75 4.02
N LEU A 47 -12.20 0.95 5.26
CA LEU A 47 -10.88 1.51 5.55
C LEU A 47 -10.00 0.46 6.23
N TYR A 48 -8.87 0.12 5.60
CA TYR A 48 -8.01 -1.00 5.98
C TYR A 48 -6.56 -0.56 6.15
N GLY A 49 -5.85 -1.13 7.12
CA GLY A 49 -4.42 -0.88 7.34
C GLY A 49 -3.65 -2.11 7.76
N ILE A 50 -2.41 -2.21 7.31
CA ILE A 50 -1.46 -3.23 7.76
C ILE A 50 -0.22 -2.52 8.30
N GLU A 51 0.26 -2.93 9.47
CA GLU A 51 1.51 -2.48 10.07
C GLU A 51 2.23 -3.67 10.67
N ILE A 52 3.51 -3.82 10.36
CA ILE A 52 4.29 -4.98 10.83
C ILE A 52 4.69 -4.87 12.30
N ASN A 53 4.90 -3.63 12.78
CA ASN A 53 5.26 -3.38 14.16
C ASN A 53 4.00 -3.33 15.05
N ASP A 54 3.91 -4.27 16.00
CA ASP A 54 2.75 -4.41 16.87
C ASP A 54 2.46 -3.17 17.74
N GLU A 55 3.50 -2.49 18.22
CA GLU A 55 3.36 -1.26 19.02
C GLU A 55 2.83 -0.10 18.16
N ILE A 56 3.36 0.05 16.94
CA ILE A 56 2.92 1.09 16.00
C ILE A 56 1.50 0.79 15.51
N ALA A 57 1.16 -0.47 15.24
CA ALA A 57 -0.19 -0.88 14.90
C ALA A 57 -1.21 -0.54 16.01
N ARG A 58 -0.81 -0.68 17.28
CA ARG A 58 -1.64 -0.23 18.41
C ARG A 58 -1.82 1.28 18.43
N VAL A 59 -0.75 2.04 18.13
CA VAL A 59 -0.85 3.52 17.99
C VAL A 59 -1.80 3.88 16.86
N ALA A 60 -1.71 3.22 15.70
CA ALA A 60 -2.65 3.42 14.60
C ALA A 60 -4.10 3.19 15.05
N LYS A 61 -4.38 2.05 15.69
CA LYS A 61 -5.72 1.74 16.22
C LYS A 61 -6.20 2.80 17.21
N MET A 62 -5.34 3.26 18.13
CA MET A 62 -5.71 4.31 19.07
C MET A 62 -6.01 5.64 18.36
N ASN A 63 -5.22 6.02 17.36
CA ASN A 63 -5.48 7.21 16.56
C ASN A 63 -6.83 7.11 15.85
N MET A 64 -7.14 5.96 15.27
CA MET A 64 -8.43 5.72 14.61
C MET A 64 -9.59 5.81 15.61
N ILE A 65 -9.47 5.19 16.81
CA ILE A 65 -10.47 5.28 17.89
C ILE A 65 -10.73 6.73 18.32
N VAL A 66 -9.66 7.51 18.52
CA VAL A 66 -9.77 8.93 18.91
C VAL A 66 -10.51 9.75 17.85
N HIS A 67 -10.50 9.29 16.60
CA HIS A 67 -11.21 9.88 15.47
C HIS A 67 -12.53 9.16 15.13
N ASP A 68 -13.10 8.37 16.06
CA ASP A 68 -14.41 7.71 15.97
C ASP A 68 -14.57 6.72 14.80
N ASP A 69 -13.50 6.07 14.32
CA ASP A 69 -13.58 5.19 13.14
C ASP A 69 -13.95 3.72 13.43
N GLY A 70 -13.97 3.32 14.70
CA GLY A 70 -14.22 1.92 15.07
C GLY A 70 -13.03 0.97 14.94
N HIS A 71 -11.94 1.31 14.27
CA HIS A 71 -10.60 0.68 14.24
C HIS A 71 -10.49 -0.82 13.89
N THR A 72 -11.52 -1.42 13.38
CA THR A 72 -11.62 -2.88 13.23
C THR A 72 -10.70 -3.47 12.16
N ASN A 73 -10.30 -2.70 11.16
CA ASN A 73 -9.59 -3.21 9.98
C ASN A 73 -8.09 -2.83 9.94
N VAL A 74 -7.52 -2.39 11.04
CA VAL A 74 -6.06 -2.28 11.18
C VAL A 74 -5.53 -3.56 11.82
N ILE A 75 -4.60 -4.24 11.12
CA ILE A 75 -3.97 -5.47 11.64
C ILE A 75 -2.47 -5.28 11.84
N SER A 76 -1.93 -5.97 12.85
CA SER A 76 -0.48 -6.11 13.03
C SER A 76 -0.03 -7.38 12.33
N TYR A 77 0.58 -7.23 11.13
CA TYR A 77 1.07 -8.36 10.35
C TYR A 77 2.06 -7.92 9.26
N ASP A 78 2.81 -8.88 8.70
CA ASP A 78 3.69 -8.64 7.56
C ASP A 78 2.87 -8.61 6.26
N ALA A 79 2.74 -7.42 5.64
CA ALA A 79 1.97 -7.24 4.40
C ALA A 79 2.56 -7.98 3.19
N LEU A 80 3.82 -8.45 3.28
CA LEU A 80 4.47 -9.24 2.24
C LEU A 80 4.21 -10.75 2.37
N GLU A 81 3.62 -11.22 3.46
CA GLU A 81 3.15 -12.62 3.58
C GLU A 81 2.02 -12.92 2.59
N SER A 82 1.71 -14.19 2.37
CA SER A 82 0.62 -14.57 1.45
C SER A 82 -0.71 -13.93 1.86
N ILE A 83 -1.51 -13.54 0.86
CA ILE A 83 -2.82 -12.90 1.11
C ILE A 83 -3.73 -13.82 1.96
N ASP A 84 -3.64 -15.14 1.79
CA ASP A 84 -4.41 -16.09 2.61
C ASP A 84 -4.05 -16.01 4.10
N LYS A 85 -2.77 -15.84 4.42
CA LYS A 85 -2.33 -15.65 5.80
C LYS A 85 -2.78 -14.29 6.36
N ILE A 86 -2.72 -13.23 5.55
CA ILE A 86 -3.23 -11.91 5.92
C ILE A 86 -4.75 -11.98 6.16
N ALA A 87 -5.49 -12.63 5.26
CA ALA A 87 -6.94 -12.84 5.38
C ALA A 87 -7.35 -13.67 6.60
N ALA A 88 -6.47 -14.54 7.10
CA ALA A 88 -6.72 -15.26 8.35
C ALA A 88 -6.82 -14.35 9.58
N HIS A 89 -6.18 -13.16 9.55
CA HIS A 89 -6.30 -12.13 10.59
C HIS A 89 -7.54 -11.25 10.43
N ASN A 90 -7.89 -10.95 9.20
CA ASN A 90 -9.14 -10.26 8.86
C ASN A 90 -9.53 -10.63 7.41
N PRO A 91 -10.67 -11.31 7.22
CA PRO A 91 -11.12 -11.78 5.90
C PRO A 91 -11.44 -10.65 4.90
N GLY A 92 -11.41 -9.41 5.36
CA GLY A 92 -11.51 -8.22 4.52
C GLY A 92 -10.29 -8.00 3.62
N PHE A 93 -9.13 -8.57 3.92
CA PHE A 93 -7.95 -8.49 3.05
C PHE A 93 -8.00 -9.59 1.99
N GLN A 94 -8.35 -9.21 0.77
CA GLN A 94 -8.50 -10.14 -0.35
C GLN A 94 -7.73 -9.62 -1.58
N LYS A 95 -7.34 -10.54 -2.44
CA LYS A 95 -6.79 -10.21 -3.75
C LYS A 95 -7.84 -9.48 -4.59
N ASP A 96 -7.38 -8.54 -5.43
CA ASP A 96 -8.21 -7.83 -6.40
C ASP A 96 -9.42 -7.09 -5.78
N LYS A 97 -9.30 -6.65 -4.53
CA LYS A 97 -10.42 -6.09 -3.76
C LYS A 97 -10.43 -4.56 -3.66
N PHE A 98 -9.26 -3.95 -3.53
CA PHE A 98 -9.18 -2.54 -3.13
C PHE A 98 -9.33 -1.58 -4.29
N ASP A 99 -10.14 -0.53 -4.10
CA ASP A 99 -10.37 0.54 -5.07
C ASP A 99 -9.25 1.57 -5.05
N LEU A 100 -8.69 1.82 -3.85
CA LEU A 100 -7.64 2.79 -3.63
C LEU A 100 -6.61 2.27 -2.62
N ILE A 101 -5.33 2.41 -2.95
CA ILE A 101 -4.22 2.18 -2.01
C ILE A 101 -3.41 3.48 -1.88
N LEU A 102 -3.26 3.94 -0.64
CA LEU A 102 -2.43 5.09 -0.27
C LEU A 102 -1.36 4.59 0.68
N THR A 103 -0.09 4.59 0.27
CA THR A 103 0.92 3.94 1.10
C THR A 103 2.32 4.51 0.93
N ASN A 104 3.08 4.49 2.01
CA ASN A 104 4.50 4.78 2.05
C ASN A 104 5.26 3.55 2.56
N PRO A 105 5.63 2.61 1.67
CA PRO A 105 6.39 1.42 2.05
C PRO A 105 7.71 1.78 2.75
N PRO A 106 8.22 0.92 3.65
CA PRO A 106 9.50 1.15 4.30
C PRO A 106 10.64 1.19 3.28
N PHE A 107 11.51 2.21 3.36
CA PHE A 107 12.67 2.36 2.47
C PHE A 107 13.91 1.70 3.03
N GLY A 108 14.71 1.08 2.16
CA GLY A 108 16.03 0.55 2.50
C GLY A 108 16.02 -0.73 3.33
N SER A 109 14.86 -1.26 3.67
CA SER A 109 14.75 -2.58 4.29
C SER A 109 14.99 -3.67 3.25
N THR A 110 15.68 -4.75 3.67
CA THR A 110 15.99 -5.88 2.80
C THR A 110 15.28 -7.13 3.28
N VAL A 111 14.53 -7.75 2.39
CA VAL A 111 13.92 -9.06 2.61
C VAL A 111 14.90 -10.14 2.18
N ASN A 112 15.35 -10.97 3.14
CA ASN A 112 16.29 -12.05 2.92
C ASN A 112 15.53 -13.36 2.68
N GLY A 113 15.77 -14.04 1.55
CA GLY A 113 15.08 -15.28 1.19
C GLY A 113 15.34 -16.45 2.14
N ALA A 114 16.45 -16.44 2.88
CA ALA A 114 16.73 -17.46 3.89
C ALA A 114 15.83 -17.31 5.14
N GLU A 115 15.43 -16.07 5.46
CA GLU A 115 14.58 -15.75 6.62
C GLU A 115 13.11 -15.67 6.23
N LYS A 116 12.83 -15.22 5.01
CA LYS A 116 11.50 -14.97 4.46
C LYS A 116 11.27 -15.76 3.18
N PRO A 117 10.86 -17.04 3.28
CA PRO A 117 10.67 -17.94 2.12
C PRO A 117 9.69 -17.41 1.08
N TYR A 118 8.76 -16.54 1.48
CA TYR A 118 7.81 -15.92 0.57
C TYR A 118 8.47 -15.04 -0.50
N LEU A 119 9.73 -14.64 -0.35
CA LEU A 119 10.46 -13.86 -1.37
C LEU A 119 10.36 -14.50 -2.75
N SER A 120 10.50 -15.84 -2.82
CA SER A 120 10.46 -16.58 -4.08
C SER A 120 9.07 -16.62 -4.75
N THR A 121 8.01 -16.27 -4.04
CA THR A 121 6.65 -16.24 -4.59
C THR A 121 6.37 -14.97 -5.38
N PHE A 122 7.15 -13.90 -5.14
CA PHE A 122 7.05 -12.67 -5.89
C PHE A 122 7.79 -12.76 -7.23
N GLU A 123 7.19 -12.24 -8.30
CA GLU A 123 7.84 -12.09 -9.59
C GLU A 123 9.11 -11.23 -9.46
N LEU A 124 9.03 -10.08 -8.79
CA LEU A 124 10.14 -9.19 -8.50
C LEU A 124 11.15 -9.77 -7.48
N GLY A 125 10.78 -10.82 -6.77
CA GLY A 125 11.64 -11.64 -5.92
C GLY A 125 12.51 -12.63 -6.68
N ASN A 126 12.37 -12.71 -8.00
CA ASN A 126 13.11 -13.64 -8.87
C ASN A 126 13.97 -12.89 -9.90
N THR A 127 14.93 -13.59 -10.47
CA THR A 127 15.61 -13.24 -11.72
C THR A 127 15.24 -14.28 -12.77
N TYR A 128 15.23 -13.88 -14.04
CA TYR A 128 14.87 -14.77 -15.13
C TYR A 128 16.06 -14.95 -16.07
N ASP A 129 16.34 -16.18 -16.46
CA ASP A 129 17.35 -16.47 -17.48
C ASP A 129 16.81 -16.18 -18.89
N LYS A 130 17.68 -16.31 -19.91
CA LYS A 130 17.30 -16.08 -21.33
C LYS A 130 16.21 -17.04 -21.83
N LYS A 131 15.89 -18.10 -21.09
CA LYS A 131 14.83 -19.08 -21.40
C LYS A 131 13.57 -18.84 -20.55
N GLY A 132 13.51 -17.74 -19.77
CA GLY A 132 12.39 -17.41 -18.90
C GLY A 132 12.32 -18.25 -17.61
N LYS A 133 13.35 -19.03 -17.27
CA LYS A 133 13.36 -19.83 -16.04
C LYS A 133 13.65 -18.92 -14.84
N ALA A 134 12.72 -18.93 -13.88
CA ALA A 134 12.85 -18.19 -12.64
C ALA A 134 13.96 -18.76 -11.75
N LYS A 135 14.75 -17.86 -11.14
CA LYS A 135 15.72 -18.16 -10.10
C LYS A 135 15.52 -17.18 -8.95
N PRO A 136 15.20 -17.66 -7.74
CA PRO A 136 15.02 -16.81 -6.58
C PRO A 136 16.24 -15.93 -6.31
N ARG A 137 16.00 -14.66 -6.01
CA ARG A 137 17.02 -13.75 -5.50
C ARG A 137 17.39 -14.16 -4.08
N LYS A 138 18.63 -13.91 -3.68
CA LYS A 138 19.04 -14.11 -2.28
C LYS A 138 18.36 -13.11 -1.36
N SER A 139 18.17 -11.90 -1.85
CA SER A 139 17.47 -10.82 -1.14
C SER A 139 16.87 -9.82 -2.12
N GLN A 140 15.89 -9.05 -1.66
CA GLN A 140 15.26 -7.96 -2.41
C GLN A 140 14.91 -6.83 -1.46
N SER A 141 14.92 -5.59 -1.93
CA SER A 141 14.43 -4.47 -1.14
C SER A 141 12.91 -4.54 -0.97
N SER A 142 12.44 -4.19 0.22
CA SER A 142 11.03 -4.30 0.59
C SER A 142 10.14 -3.43 -0.29
N GLU A 143 10.54 -2.20 -0.59
CA GLU A 143 9.78 -1.27 -1.42
C GLU A 143 9.50 -1.83 -2.83
N VAL A 144 10.39 -2.65 -3.38
CA VAL A 144 10.18 -3.35 -4.66
C VAL A 144 9.09 -4.41 -4.54
N LEU A 145 9.11 -5.21 -3.47
CA LEU A 145 8.09 -6.24 -3.22
C LEU A 145 6.72 -5.62 -2.93
N PHE A 146 6.69 -4.46 -2.26
CA PHE A 146 5.45 -3.73 -2.02
C PHE A 146 4.78 -3.28 -3.32
N VAL A 147 5.53 -2.93 -4.37
CA VAL A 147 4.95 -2.60 -5.69
C VAL A 147 4.12 -3.78 -6.23
N GLU A 148 4.65 -5.00 -6.15
CA GLU A 148 3.93 -6.20 -6.59
C GLU A 148 2.75 -6.52 -5.66
N ARG A 149 2.93 -6.44 -4.33
CA ARG A 149 1.86 -6.65 -3.36
C ARG A 149 0.69 -5.70 -3.54
N ILE A 150 0.97 -4.43 -3.83
CA ILE A 150 -0.05 -3.42 -4.14
C ILE A 150 -0.82 -3.82 -5.40
N CYS A 151 -0.12 -4.32 -6.43
CA CYS A 151 -0.78 -4.84 -7.63
C CYS A 151 -1.75 -5.98 -7.33
N GLU A 152 -1.35 -6.90 -6.44
CA GLU A 152 -2.21 -8.03 -6.06
C GLU A 152 -3.48 -7.61 -5.32
N PHE A 153 -3.41 -6.59 -4.47
CA PHE A 153 -4.55 -6.09 -3.71
C PHE A 153 -5.52 -5.23 -4.53
N LEU A 154 -5.03 -4.51 -5.52
CA LEU A 154 -5.86 -3.59 -6.32
C LEU A 154 -6.84 -4.32 -7.24
N LYS A 155 -8.05 -3.77 -7.38
CA LYS A 155 -9.03 -4.20 -8.37
C LYS A 155 -8.48 -4.04 -9.80
N PRO A 156 -8.56 -5.06 -10.66
CA PRO A 156 -8.19 -4.92 -12.07
C PRO A 156 -9.04 -3.84 -12.77
N GLY A 157 -8.43 -3.08 -13.66
CA GLY A 157 -9.08 -2.08 -14.52
C GLY A 157 -9.48 -0.78 -13.81
N THR A 158 -9.77 -0.79 -12.51
CA THR A 158 -10.31 0.38 -11.80
C THR A 158 -9.49 0.81 -10.59
N GLY A 159 -8.84 -0.13 -9.90
CA GLY A 159 -8.08 0.12 -8.69
C GLY A 159 -6.90 1.07 -8.94
N LYS A 160 -6.74 2.05 -8.06
CA LYS A 160 -5.70 3.08 -8.14
C LYS A 160 -4.80 3.04 -6.91
N ALA A 161 -3.56 3.46 -7.06
CA ALA A 161 -2.67 3.66 -5.92
C ALA A 161 -1.88 4.95 -6.04
N ALA A 162 -1.59 5.55 -4.87
CA ALA A 162 -0.54 6.53 -4.68
C ALA A 162 0.54 5.87 -3.80
N ILE A 163 1.73 5.69 -4.37
CA ILE A 163 2.82 4.94 -3.75
C ILE A 163 4.02 5.86 -3.61
N VAL A 164 4.50 6.05 -2.40
CA VAL A 164 5.76 6.76 -2.17
C VAL A 164 6.92 5.81 -2.44
N LEU A 165 7.83 6.17 -3.34
CA LEU A 165 8.99 5.36 -3.71
C LEU A 165 10.26 6.20 -3.68
N PRO A 166 11.41 5.60 -3.30
CA PRO A 166 12.71 6.24 -3.46
C PRO A 166 12.99 6.55 -4.93
N ASP A 167 13.55 7.71 -5.24
CA ASP A 167 13.89 8.10 -6.61
C ASP A 167 14.82 7.09 -7.29
N GLY A 168 15.64 6.36 -6.53
CA GLY A 168 16.49 5.29 -7.05
C GLY A 168 15.74 4.18 -7.79
N ILE A 169 14.49 3.87 -7.40
CA ILE A 169 13.63 2.93 -8.13
C ILE A 169 13.28 3.49 -9.52
N LEU A 170 13.04 4.79 -9.59
CA LEU A 170 12.58 5.45 -10.81
C LEU A 170 13.72 5.82 -11.77
N THR A 171 14.96 5.99 -11.27
CA THR A 171 16.07 6.55 -12.03
C THR A 171 17.26 5.61 -12.26
N ASN A 172 17.55 4.68 -11.31
CA ASN A 172 18.73 3.82 -11.45
C ASN A 172 18.53 2.74 -12.52
N SER A 173 19.56 2.52 -13.35
CA SER A 173 19.53 1.49 -14.39
C SER A 173 19.34 0.07 -13.82
N SER A 174 19.85 -0.20 -12.62
CA SER A 174 19.68 -1.48 -11.92
C SER A 174 18.23 -1.79 -11.54
N SER A 175 17.35 -0.78 -11.49
CA SER A 175 15.92 -0.89 -11.17
C SER A 175 15.02 -0.93 -12.41
N GLN A 176 15.59 -1.10 -13.62
CA GLN A 176 14.81 -1.12 -14.86
C GLN A 176 13.70 -2.17 -14.82
N TYR A 177 13.98 -3.38 -14.34
CA TYR A 177 13.02 -4.47 -14.25
C TYR A 177 11.79 -4.14 -13.37
N VAL A 178 11.95 -3.26 -12.37
CA VAL A 178 10.83 -2.78 -11.54
C VAL A 178 9.96 -1.81 -12.33
N ARG A 179 10.59 -0.91 -13.11
CA ARG A 179 9.85 0.02 -13.97
C ARG A 179 9.12 -0.71 -15.09
N ASP A 180 9.75 -1.75 -15.67
CA ASP A 180 9.12 -2.60 -16.67
C ASP A 180 7.87 -3.28 -16.08
N PHE A 181 7.97 -3.86 -14.89
CA PHE A 181 6.83 -4.42 -14.16
C PHE A 181 5.73 -3.37 -13.91
N ILE A 182 6.11 -2.16 -13.46
CA ILE A 182 5.13 -1.08 -13.22
C ILE A 182 4.39 -0.74 -14.52
N LEU A 183 5.10 -0.57 -15.63
CA LEU A 183 4.49 -0.19 -16.92
C LEU A 183 3.65 -1.33 -17.53
N GLU A 184 4.01 -2.58 -17.27
CA GLU A 184 3.25 -3.74 -17.71
C GLU A 184 1.94 -3.90 -16.92
N ARG A 185 2.01 -3.81 -15.59
CA ARG A 185 0.87 -4.09 -14.70
C ARG A 185 -0.01 -2.89 -14.44
N PHE A 186 0.53 -1.67 -14.61
CA PHE A 186 -0.18 -0.44 -14.30
C PHE A 186 -0.17 0.54 -15.48
N GLN A 187 -1.21 1.36 -15.53
CA GLN A 187 -1.19 2.64 -16.22
C GLN A 187 -0.61 3.69 -15.27
N LEU A 188 0.51 4.28 -15.63
CA LEU A 188 1.09 5.42 -14.90
C LEU A 188 0.25 6.67 -15.18
N LEU A 189 -0.30 7.27 -14.11
CA LEU A 189 -1.15 8.46 -14.19
C LEU A 189 -0.35 9.74 -13.97
N ALA A 190 0.53 9.74 -12.96
CA ALA A 190 1.40 10.87 -12.62
C ALA A 190 2.61 10.42 -11.81
N VAL A 191 3.65 11.25 -11.82
CA VAL A 191 4.80 11.17 -10.90
C VAL A 191 4.99 12.56 -10.29
N VAL A 192 4.93 12.63 -8.97
CA VAL A 192 5.14 13.87 -8.22
C VAL A 192 6.41 13.75 -7.40
N SER A 193 7.41 14.54 -7.75
CA SER A 193 8.68 14.60 -7.02
C SER A 193 8.52 15.36 -5.72
N LEU A 194 8.86 14.75 -4.60
CA LEU A 194 8.81 15.39 -3.29
C LEU A 194 10.08 16.25 -3.05
N PRO A 195 10.03 17.27 -2.22
CA PRO A 195 11.23 18.01 -1.81
C PRO A 195 12.29 17.09 -1.18
N GLN A 196 13.58 17.41 -1.36
CA GLN A 196 14.68 16.62 -0.77
C GLN A 196 14.57 16.49 0.76
N CYS A 197 13.98 17.49 1.42
CA CYS A 197 13.79 17.51 2.88
C CYS A 197 12.54 16.79 3.37
N ALA A 198 11.70 16.23 2.48
CA ALA A 198 10.41 15.64 2.87
C ALA A 198 10.53 14.57 3.97
N PHE A 199 11.61 13.79 3.95
CA PHE A 199 11.88 12.74 4.93
C PHE A 199 13.10 13.02 5.84
N ALA A 200 13.69 14.22 5.79
CA ALA A 200 14.89 14.55 6.55
C ALA A 200 14.66 14.45 8.07
N HIS A 201 13.50 14.84 8.56
CA HIS A 201 13.14 14.76 9.98
C HIS A 201 13.03 13.32 10.50
N PHE A 202 12.87 12.35 9.61
CA PHE A 202 12.81 10.92 9.94
C PHE A 202 14.16 10.22 9.75
N GLY A 203 15.25 10.98 9.60
CA GLY A 203 16.60 10.45 9.42
C GLY A 203 16.86 9.84 8.03
N ALA A 204 15.89 9.88 7.11
CA ALA A 204 16.04 9.38 5.76
C ALA A 204 16.45 10.54 4.83
N GLY A 205 17.74 10.61 4.49
CA GLY A 205 18.27 11.54 3.47
C GLY A 205 17.91 11.12 2.02
N VAL A 206 16.92 10.26 1.85
CA VAL A 206 16.53 9.69 0.56
C VAL A 206 15.53 10.59 -0.14
N LYS A 207 15.86 11.01 -1.36
CA LYS A 207 14.92 11.68 -2.26
C LYS A 207 13.85 10.67 -2.69
N ALA A 208 12.59 11.08 -2.61
CA ALA A 208 11.45 10.24 -2.97
C ALA A 208 10.46 10.96 -3.87
N SER A 209 9.66 10.19 -4.58
CA SER A 209 8.55 10.65 -5.40
C SER A 209 7.30 9.83 -5.09
N VAL A 210 6.13 10.43 -5.35
CA VAL A 210 4.85 9.72 -5.32
C VAL A 210 4.49 9.33 -6.74
N ILE A 211 4.29 8.05 -7.01
CA ILE A 211 3.71 7.58 -8.27
C ILE A 211 2.21 7.37 -8.09
N PHE A 212 1.43 7.84 -9.05
CA PHE A 212 0.00 7.59 -9.14
C PHE A 212 -0.23 6.61 -10.27
N VAL A 213 -0.84 5.49 -9.95
CA VAL A 213 -1.04 4.40 -10.91
C VAL A 213 -2.47 3.86 -10.85
N ARG A 214 -2.94 3.28 -11.98
CA ARG A 214 -4.15 2.47 -12.06
C ARG A 214 -3.76 1.06 -12.48
N LYS A 215 -4.23 0.05 -11.78
CA LYS A 215 -4.02 -1.34 -12.21
C LYS A 215 -4.70 -1.59 -13.56
N ARG A 216 -3.99 -2.19 -14.51
CA ARG A 216 -4.57 -2.58 -15.80
C ARG A 216 -5.61 -3.67 -15.62
N GLY A 217 -6.62 -3.67 -16.47
CA GLY A 217 -7.55 -4.79 -16.61
C GLY A 217 -6.89 -6.01 -17.26
N ASN A 218 -7.51 -7.17 -17.11
CA ASN A 218 -6.99 -8.41 -17.70
C ASN A 218 -6.91 -8.35 -19.24
N ASP A 219 -7.71 -7.48 -19.86
CA ASP A 219 -7.74 -7.26 -21.33
C ASP A 219 -6.77 -6.15 -21.78
N GLU A 220 -6.08 -5.48 -20.85
CA GLU A 220 -5.15 -4.39 -21.12
C GLU A 220 -3.66 -4.79 -20.97
N VAL A 221 -3.39 -6.04 -20.62
CA VAL A 221 -2.03 -6.60 -20.38
C VAL A 221 -1.57 -7.41 -21.57
#